data_52f22dfe90adf575eedba40019caea7a
#
_entry.id   52f22dfe90adf575eedba40019caea7a
#
_cell.length_a   1.000
_cell.length_b   1.000
_cell.length_c   1.000
_cell.angle_alpha   90.00
_cell.angle_beta   90.00
_cell.angle_gamma   90.00
#
_symmetry.space_group_name_H-M   'P 1'
#
loop_
_entity.id
_entity.type
_entity.pdbx_description
1 polymer ?
#
loop_
_entity_poly.entity_id
_entity_poly.type
_entity_poly.pdbx_seq_one_letter_code
_entity_poly.pdbx_strand_id
1 'polypeptide(L)'
;MKKALSFLLTLVMALTVVAAGAFSVDAAENLFLRFDDLIAYVLSIGNKADIDSNDIGYWTFCQYDSVYGDDYTTGRWENGKFNAVEDGLGLDISYPADKFETVAHRLFTFDGTLKDMIEKENDPDSQLVYDVENNRYVYMLRGKGGIPFRVNGYIPQDNGSFDVYIQEGDFIEDGETYEEVWYDKYYKLNVSFDDVLTRVNSCVVLEELPSENLVAKPEYTYDCEDDIVLNADMTLPFPDGTHISAKHASDEVVAAAKKALANTAGPNMVVFDITATLNGEVVQPADGTVSLTFVVPETLSMDGLKLFHIDSEGKLTEITLNSVNKDSLFVIAELTHFSTYIFCNVGDVNCDDSLDTRDLVRLMKYIAVDGVGIEAFSPDVNADGTVNTADLVRLMKMISVG
;
A
#
# COMPACT_ATOMS: atom_id res chain seq x y z
N MET A 1 -13.97 36.27 12.44
CA MET A 1 -13.48 36.85 11.20
C MET A 1 -11.99 36.59 10.91
N LYS A 2 -11.06 36.74 11.87
CA LYS A 2 -9.63 36.46 11.60
C LYS A 2 -9.31 34.98 11.32
N LYS A 3 -10.00 34.02 11.95
CA LYS A 3 -9.82 32.57 11.71
C LYS A 3 -10.38 32.12 10.35
N ALA A 4 -11.47 32.73 9.90
CA ALA A 4 -12.04 32.45 8.57
C ALA A 4 -11.17 33.02 7.44
N LEU A 5 -10.48 34.13 7.68
CA LEU A 5 -9.60 34.74 6.71
C LEU A 5 -8.29 33.93 6.56
N SER A 6 -7.77 33.35 7.68
CA SER A 6 -6.61 32.45 7.65
C SER A 6 -6.91 31.16 6.90
N PHE A 7 -8.09 30.57 7.13
CA PHE A 7 -8.53 29.37 6.42
C PHE A 7 -8.73 29.61 4.92
N LEU A 8 -9.30 30.78 4.57
CA LEU A 8 -9.47 31.19 3.17
C LEU A 8 -8.13 31.48 2.49
N LEU A 9 -7.14 32.01 3.22
CA LEU A 9 -5.79 32.28 2.67
C LEU A 9 -5.02 30.98 2.45
N THR A 10 -5.16 29.99 3.35
CA THR A 10 -4.54 28.65 3.21
C THR A 10 -5.19 27.89 2.03
N LEU A 11 -6.50 27.99 1.88
CA LEU A 11 -7.22 27.39 0.76
C LEU A 11 -6.87 28.08 -0.59
N VAL A 12 -6.68 29.41 -0.58
CA VAL A 12 -6.27 30.16 -1.78
C VAL A 12 -4.81 29.88 -2.14
N MET A 13 -3.90 29.66 -1.16
CA MET A 13 -2.53 29.25 -1.45
C MET A 13 -2.47 27.81 -1.98
N ALA A 14 -3.27 26.89 -1.48
CA ALA A 14 -3.40 25.55 -2.05
C ALA A 14 -3.94 25.63 -3.51
N LEU A 15 -4.91 26.51 -3.77
CA LEU A 15 -5.46 26.73 -5.11
C LEU A 15 -4.50 27.48 -6.06
N THR A 16 -3.58 28.30 -5.55
CA THR A 16 -2.60 29.00 -6.42
C THR A 16 -1.40 28.15 -6.79
N VAL A 17 -1.02 27.16 -5.99
CA VAL A 17 -0.04 26.13 -6.36
C VAL A 17 -0.62 25.22 -7.47
N VAL A 18 -1.92 24.97 -7.46
CA VAL A 18 -2.67 24.25 -8.52
C VAL A 18 -2.70 25.01 -9.85
N ALA A 19 -2.55 26.34 -9.87
CA ALA A 19 -2.59 27.13 -11.10
C ALA A 19 -1.25 27.19 -11.88
N ALA A 20 -0.14 26.72 -11.32
CA ALA A 20 1.18 26.73 -11.96
C ALA A 20 1.58 25.38 -12.61
N GLY A 21 0.84 24.32 -12.37
CA GLY A 21 0.99 23.02 -13.06
C GLY A 21 -0.24 22.19 -12.74
N ALA A 22 -0.90 21.68 -13.75
CA ALA A 22 -2.18 20.97 -13.68
C ALA A 22 -2.16 19.74 -12.72
N PHE A 23 -2.10 20.00 -11.42
CA PHE A 23 -2.39 19.00 -10.40
C PHE A 23 -3.83 19.21 -9.93
N SER A 24 -4.66 18.19 -10.08
CA SER A 24 -5.99 18.11 -9.50
C SER A 24 -5.91 18.07 -7.96
N VAL A 25 -7.01 18.32 -7.28
CA VAL A 25 -7.10 18.27 -5.79
C VAL A 25 -6.69 16.92 -5.22
N ASP A 26 -6.74 15.83 -6.02
CA ASP A 26 -6.19 14.49 -5.71
C ASP A 26 -4.67 14.48 -5.40
N ALA A 27 -3.93 15.51 -5.81
CA ALA A 27 -2.48 15.55 -5.64
C ALA A 27 -2.03 15.88 -4.21
N ALA A 28 -2.84 16.60 -3.42
CA ALA A 28 -2.45 16.96 -2.04
C ALA A 28 -2.50 15.74 -1.09
N GLU A 29 -3.42 14.81 -1.33
CA GLU A 29 -3.57 13.60 -0.52
C GLU A 29 -2.45 12.59 -0.75
N ASN A 30 -1.92 12.52 -1.96
CA ASN A 30 -0.79 11.65 -2.31
C ASN A 30 0.59 12.24 -1.96
N LEU A 31 0.70 13.49 -1.49
CA LEU A 31 1.99 14.09 -1.18
C LEU A 31 2.70 13.39 -0.04
N PHE A 32 1.99 13.06 1.04
CA PHE A 32 2.62 12.37 2.17
C PHE A 32 3.08 10.96 1.81
N LEU A 33 2.36 10.22 0.98
CA LEU A 33 2.82 8.92 0.46
C LEU A 33 4.14 9.07 -0.31
N ARG A 34 4.24 10.09 -1.17
CA ARG A 34 5.48 10.40 -1.89
C ARG A 34 6.60 10.87 -0.96
N PHE A 35 6.27 11.53 0.15
CA PHE A 35 7.24 11.95 1.14
C PHE A 35 7.70 10.80 2.03
N ASP A 36 6.85 9.80 2.28
CA ASP A 36 7.24 8.60 3.01
C ASP A 36 8.34 7.81 2.26
N ASP A 37 8.35 7.82 0.92
CA ASP A 37 9.44 7.26 0.11
C ASP A 37 10.80 7.93 0.39
N LEU A 38 10.82 9.20 0.81
CA LEU A 38 12.04 9.93 1.13
C LEU A 38 12.80 9.36 2.34
N ILE A 39 12.15 8.55 3.17
CA ILE A 39 12.80 7.78 4.24
C ILE A 39 13.93 6.92 3.66
N ALA A 40 13.67 6.27 2.53
CA ALA A 40 14.67 5.48 1.82
C ALA A 40 15.87 6.33 1.36
N TYR A 41 15.61 7.56 0.91
CA TYR A 41 16.68 8.51 0.57
C TYR A 41 17.52 8.88 1.80
N VAL A 42 16.89 9.21 2.92
CA VAL A 42 17.62 9.58 4.16
C VAL A 42 18.44 8.41 4.67
N LEU A 43 17.93 7.18 4.62
CA LEU A 43 18.62 5.97 5.04
C LEU A 43 19.91 5.68 4.26
N SER A 44 19.93 6.00 2.97
CA SER A 44 21.07 5.70 2.10
C SER A 44 22.00 6.90 1.89
N ILE A 45 21.43 8.04 1.54
CA ILE A 45 22.14 9.23 1.10
C ILE A 45 22.19 10.27 2.22
N GLY A 46 21.01 10.62 2.79
CA GLY A 46 20.89 11.65 3.81
C GLY A 46 21.53 12.97 3.35
N ASN A 47 22.51 13.44 4.14
CA ASN A 47 23.26 14.66 3.86
C ASN A 47 24.71 14.39 3.42
N LYS A 48 25.01 13.23 2.82
CA LYS A 48 26.33 12.94 2.27
C LYS A 48 26.75 14.03 1.27
N ALA A 49 28.01 14.44 1.34
CA ALA A 49 28.59 15.38 0.39
C ALA A 49 28.96 14.71 -0.94
N ASP A 50 29.43 13.47 -0.86
CA ASP A 50 29.86 12.66 -2.01
C ASP A 50 28.87 11.48 -2.15
N ILE A 51 28.13 11.47 -3.25
CA ILE A 51 27.14 10.44 -3.61
C ILE A 51 27.84 9.45 -4.56
N ASP A 52 27.83 8.18 -4.22
CA ASP A 52 28.44 7.10 -5.01
C ASP A 52 27.40 6.39 -5.90
N SER A 53 27.86 5.44 -6.73
CA SER A 53 27.00 4.69 -7.62
C SER A 53 25.96 3.84 -6.91
N ASN A 54 26.27 3.36 -5.71
CA ASN A 54 25.35 2.58 -4.90
C ASN A 54 24.21 3.45 -4.32
N ASP A 55 24.53 4.67 -3.89
CA ASP A 55 23.54 5.64 -3.42
C ASP A 55 22.57 6.04 -4.56
N ILE A 56 23.12 6.36 -5.75
CA ILE A 56 22.32 6.67 -6.93
C ILE A 56 21.47 5.47 -7.31
N GLY A 57 22.06 4.28 -7.31
CA GLY A 57 21.38 3.04 -7.66
C GLY A 57 20.22 2.72 -6.74
N TYR A 58 20.39 2.90 -5.43
CA TYR A 58 19.33 2.65 -4.46
C TYR A 58 18.13 3.58 -4.63
N TRP A 59 18.39 4.90 -4.74
CA TRP A 59 17.29 5.83 -4.96
C TRP A 59 16.62 5.65 -6.32
N THR A 60 17.41 5.31 -7.35
CA THR A 60 16.86 4.96 -8.67
C THR A 60 15.98 3.71 -8.59
N PHE A 61 16.41 2.68 -7.87
CA PHE A 61 15.61 1.49 -7.56
C PHE A 61 14.28 1.85 -6.92
N CYS A 62 14.27 2.68 -5.87
CA CYS A 62 13.06 3.10 -5.16
C CYS A 62 12.06 3.87 -6.06
N GLN A 63 12.55 4.55 -7.12
CA GLN A 63 11.72 5.38 -8.00
C GLN A 63 11.42 4.74 -9.36
N TYR A 64 12.00 3.58 -9.67
CA TYR A 64 11.90 2.96 -10.99
C TYR A 64 10.48 2.57 -11.37
N ASP A 65 9.77 1.94 -10.46
CA ASP A 65 8.42 1.40 -10.70
C ASP A 65 7.41 2.52 -10.98
N SER A 66 7.63 3.72 -10.44
CA SER A 66 6.82 4.91 -10.74
C SER A 66 6.87 5.33 -12.22
N VAL A 67 7.91 4.91 -12.97
CA VAL A 67 8.10 5.27 -14.38
C VAL A 67 7.78 4.12 -15.32
N TYR A 68 8.24 2.92 -14.97
CA TYR A 68 8.21 1.76 -15.86
C TYR A 68 7.38 0.59 -15.33
N GLY A 69 6.78 0.72 -14.12
CA GLY A 69 6.04 -0.37 -13.49
C GLY A 69 6.90 -1.62 -13.31
N ASP A 70 6.30 -2.80 -13.42
CA ASP A 70 6.92 -4.11 -13.19
C ASP A 70 7.92 -4.54 -14.30
N ASP A 71 8.58 -3.62 -15.00
CA ASP A 71 9.55 -3.96 -16.05
C ASP A 71 10.92 -4.32 -15.46
N TYR A 72 10.92 -5.27 -14.57
CA TYR A 72 12.12 -5.83 -13.94
C TYR A 72 12.04 -7.36 -13.89
N THR A 73 13.13 -7.99 -13.46
CA THR A 73 13.21 -9.45 -13.28
C THR A 73 13.79 -9.75 -11.90
N THR A 74 13.13 -10.62 -11.14
CA THR A 74 13.63 -11.09 -9.85
C THR A 74 14.56 -12.30 -10.02
N GLY A 75 15.55 -12.45 -9.14
CA GLY A 75 16.51 -13.53 -9.24
C GLY A 75 17.60 -13.48 -8.17
N ARG A 76 18.78 -14.03 -8.51
CA ARG A 76 19.96 -14.03 -7.64
C ARG A 76 21.22 -13.69 -8.44
N TRP A 77 22.02 -12.80 -7.86
CA TRP A 77 23.35 -12.50 -8.37
C TRP A 77 24.37 -13.43 -7.74
N GLU A 78 24.90 -14.36 -8.53
CA GLU A 78 25.86 -15.35 -8.05
C GLU A 78 26.99 -15.55 -9.07
N ASN A 79 28.24 -15.56 -8.59
CA ASN A 79 29.43 -15.78 -9.42
C ASN A 79 29.55 -14.82 -10.62
N GLY A 80 29.15 -13.55 -10.44
CA GLY A 80 29.25 -12.53 -11.49
C GLY A 80 28.16 -12.63 -12.57
N LYS A 81 27.07 -13.32 -12.28
CA LYS A 81 25.95 -13.51 -13.20
C LYS A 81 24.60 -13.45 -12.50
N PHE A 82 23.62 -12.84 -13.16
CA PHE A 82 22.24 -12.85 -12.70
C PHE A 82 21.51 -14.11 -13.19
N ASN A 83 20.90 -14.84 -12.26
CA ASN A 83 20.07 -16.00 -12.53
C ASN A 83 18.62 -15.66 -12.17
N ALA A 84 17.75 -15.55 -13.17
CA ALA A 84 16.34 -15.31 -12.96
C ALA A 84 15.68 -16.48 -12.22
N VAL A 85 14.76 -16.17 -11.30
CA VAL A 85 14.00 -17.14 -10.49
C VAL A 85 12.52 -16.86 -10.71
N GLU A 86 11.78 -17.86 -11.21
CA GLU A 86 10.36 -17.71 -11.55
C GLU A 86 9.42 -17.81 -10.33
N ASP A 87 9.93 -18.30 -9.20
CA ASP A 87 9.13 -18.58 -7.99
C ASP A 87 8.98 -17.37 -7.03
N GLY A 88 9.45 -16.20 -7.41
CA GLY A 88 9.37 -14.99 -6.59
C GLY A 88 10.26 -14.99 -5.35
N LEU A 89 11.08 -16.01 -5.15
CA LEU A 89 12.04 -16.11 -4.03
C LEU A 89 13.40 -15.47 -4.32
N GLY A 90 13.51 -14.75 -5.43
CA GLY A 90 14.70 -13.97 -5.78
C GLY A 90 14.77 -12.72 -4.89
N LEU A 91 15.92 -12.53 -4.22
CA LEU A 91 16.18 -11.34 -3.40
C LEU A 91 16.84 -10.20 -4.17
N ASP A 92 17.27 -10.46 -5.43
CA ASP A 92 17.93 -9.45 -6.25
C ASP A 92 17.03 -9.07 -7.42
N ILE A 93 17.05 -7.80 -7.80
CA ILE A 93 16.19 -7.27 -8.85
C ILE A 93 17.04 -6.73 -9.99
N SER A 94 16.69 -7.14 -11.20
CA SER A 94 17.43 -6.82 -12.44
C SER A 94 16.59 -5.92 -13.35
N TYR A 95 17.17 -4.80 -13.78
CA TYR A 95 16.55 -3.76 -14.60
C TYR A 95 17.22 -3.60 -15.96
N PRO A 96 16.48 -3.33 -17.06
CA PRO A 96 17.06 -2.92 -18.33
C PRO A 96 17.95 -1.69 -18.15
N ALA A 97 19.20 -1.74 -18.65
CA ALA A 97 20.20 -0.72 -18.37
C ALA A 97 19.80 0.67 -18.89
N ASP A 98 19.25 0.75 -20.09
CA ASP A 98 18.83 2.00 -20.73
C ASP A 98 17.72 2.71 -19.94
N LYS A 99 16.79 1.94 -19.40
CA LYS A 99 15.68 2.46 -18.59
C LYS A 99 16.15 2.90 -17.21
N PHE A 100 16.97 2.09 -16.56
CA PHE A 100 17.54 2.40 -15.26
C PHE A 100 18.41 3.67 -15.31
N GLU A 101 19.28 3.81 -16.30
CA GLU A 101 20.06 5.02 -16.56
C GLU A 101 19.15 6.25 -16.81
N THR A 102 18.07 6.07 -17.55
CA THR A 102 17.12 7.16 -17.81
C THR A 102 16.53 7.70 -16.50
N VAL A 103 16.13 6.83 -15.57
CA VAL A 103 15.62 7.25 -14.25
C VAL A 103 16.73 7.90 -13.44
N ALA A 104 17.92 7.30 -13.37
CA ALA A 104 19.06 7.83 -12.64
C ALA A 104 19.42 9.27 -13.08
N HIS A 105 19.50 9.52 -14.39
CA HIS A 105 19.79 10.86 -14.92
C HIS A 105 18.66 11.88 -14.74
N ARG A 106 17.42 11.43 -14.56
CA ARG A 106 16.32 12.32 -14.16
C ARG A 106 16.40 12.71 -12.69
N LEU A 107 16.91 11.82 -11.83
CA LEU A 107 17.01 12.05 -10.38
C LEU A 107 18.29 12.79 -9.98
N PHE A 108 19.42 12.48 -10.65
CA PHE A 108 20.73 12.99 -10.30
C PHE A 108 21.43 13.64 -11.50
N THR A 109 22.38 14.53 -11.20
CA THR A 109 23.27 15.10 -12.21
C THR A 109 24.66 14.50 -12.02
N PHE A 110 25.07 13.64 -12.95
CA PHE A 110 26.41 13.06 -12.98
C PHE A 110 26.87 12.87 -14.43
N ASP A 111 28.20 12.80 -14.62
CA ASP A 111 28.80 12.63 -15.94
C ASP A 111 28.99 11.14 -16.27
N GLY A 112 28.70 10.75 -17.51
CA GLY A 112 28.86 9.36 -17.98
C GLY A 112 27.68 8.47 -17.61
N THR A 113 27.96 7.20 -17.28
CA THR A 113 26.95 6.19 -16.93
C THR A 113 27.18 5.67 -15.51
N LEU A 114 26.14 5.11 -14.90
CA LEU A 114 26.29 4.38 -13.63
C LEU A 114 27.29 3.21 -13.77
N LYS A 115 27.33 2.57 -14.93
CA LYS A 115 28.33 1.54 -15.22
C LYS A 115 29.76 2.07 -15.09
N ASP A 116 30.05 3.26 -15.68
CA ASP A 116 31.37 3.88 -15.59
C ASP A 116 31.73 4.22 -14.13
N MET A 117 30.74 4.65 -13.34
CA MET A 117 30.92 4.92 -11.90
C MET A 117 31.25 3.63 -11.14
N ILE A 118 30.45 2.57 -11.30
CA ILE A 118 30.68 1.26 -10.67
C ILE A 118 32.07 0.72 -11.00
N GLU A 119 32.48 0.77 -12.27
CA GLU A 119 33.80 0.31 -12.71
C GLU A 119 34.93 1.14 -12.08
N LYS A 120 34.76 2.44 -11.93
CA LYS A 120 35.74 3.36 -11.33
C LYS A 120 35.84 3.16 -9.83
N GLU A 121 34.71 3.03 -9.13
CA GLU A 121 34.66 2.86 -7.69
C GLU A 121 35.19 1.48 -7.27
N ASN A 122 34.89 0.45 -8.06
CA ASN A 122 35.34 -0.93 -7.85
C ASN A 122 35.10 -1.41 -6.39
N ASP A 123 33.93 -1.08 -5.86
CA ASP A 123 33.55 -1.42 -4.48
C ASP A 123 33.03 -2.87 -4.41
N PRO A 124 33.72 -3.79 -3.72
CA PRO A 124 33.30 -5.18 -3.59
C PRO A 124 32.03 -5.35 -2.74
N ASP A 125 31.67 -4.35 -1.93
CA ASP A 125 30.50 -4.36 -1.05
C ASP A 125 29.29 -3.64 -1.68
N SER A 126 29.42 -3.12 -2.90
CA SER A 126 28.33 -2.47 -3.60
C SER A 126 27.13 -3.40 -3.76
N GLN A 127 25.95 -2.85 -3.51
CA GLN A 127 24.67 -3.53 -3.76
C GLN A 127 24.19 -3.37 -5.20
N LEU A 128 24.72 -2.37 -5.93
CA LEU A 128 24.46 -2.16 -7.34
C LEU A 128 25.60 -2.75 -8.17
N VAL A 129 25.27 -3.64 -9.09
CA VAL A 129 26.22 -4.22 -10.05
C VAL A 129 25.69 -4.14 -11.47
N TYR A 130 26.61 -4.20 -12.44
CA TYR A 130 26.24 -4.21 -13.86
C TYR A 130 26.51 -5.58 -14.49
N ASP A 131 25.44 -6.20 -15.00
CA ASP A 131 25.51 -7.47 -15.75
C ASP A 131 25.85 -7.17 -17.21
N VAL A 132 27.11 -7.35 -17.55
CA VAL A 132 27.65 -7.08 -18.90
C VAL A 132 27.02 -7.99 -19.95
N GLU A 133 26.77 -9.25 -19.61
CA GLU A 133 26.25 -10.24 -20.59
C GLU A 133 24.82 -9.90 -21.02
N ASN A 134 23.99 -9.44 -20.07
CA ASN A 134 22.57 -9.18 -20.30
C ASN A 134 22.24 -7.69 -20.47
N ASN A 135 23.23 -6.80 -20.36
CA ASN A 135 23.05 -5.34 -20.42
C ASN A 135 21.98 -4.84 -19.40
N ARG A 136 22.17 -5.20 -18.13
CA ARG A 136 21.23 -4.89 -17.07
C ARG A 136 21.93 -4.42 -15.80
N TYR A 137 21.28 -3.57 -15.03
CA TYR A 137 21.66 -3.30 -13.64
C TYR A 137 20.98 -4.30 -12.73
N VAL A 138 21.70 -4.79 -11.72
CA VAL A 138 21.18 -5.67 -10.68
C VAL A 138 21.35 -4.98 -9.34
N TYR A 139 20.26 -4.80 -8.63
CA TYR A 139 20.25 -4.29 -7.27
C TYR A 139 20.03 -5.45 -6.29
N MET A 140 21.01 -5.66 -5.39
CA MET A 140 20.99 -6.73 -4.41
C MET A 140 20.33 -6.25 -3.11
N LEU A 141 19.14 -6.78 -2.79
CA LEU A 141 18.42 -6.47 -1.55
C LEU A 141 19.11 -7.15 -0.37
N ARG A 142 20.07 -6.47 0.24
CA ARG A 142 20.70 -6.92 1.50
C ARG A 142 20.07 -6.13 2.64
N GLY A 143 19.25 -6.81 3.47
CA GLY A 143 18.57 -6.17 4.60
C GLY A 143 19.58 -5.51 5.56
N LYS A 144 19.43 -4.21 5.77
CA LYS A 144 20.00 -3.52 6.94
C LYS A 144 18.88 -3.43 7.97
N GLY A 145 19.16 -3.76 9.22
CA GLY A 145 18.23 -3.53 10.33
C GLY A 145 17.74 -2.07 10.28
N GLY A 146 16.43 -1.87 10.31
CA GLY A 146 15.85 -0.54 10.10
C GLY A 146 16.09 0.34 11.32
N ILE A 147 16.61 1.55 11.10
CA ILE A 147 16.47 2.67 12.03
C ILE A 147 15.11 3.28 11.72
N PRO A 148 14.23 3.54 12.71
CA PRO A 148 12.93 4.13 12.44
C PRO A 148 13.09 5.60 12.02
N PHE A 149 12.33 5.97 10.98
CA PHE A 149 12.20 7.34 10.51
C PHE A 149 10.72 7.66 10.30
N ARG A 150 10.35 8.91 10.51
CA ARG A 150 8.99 9.37 10.19
C ARG A 150 8.99 10.74 9.52
N VAL A 151 8.08 10.95 8.60
CA VAL A 151 7.81 12.27 8.05
C VAL A 151 6.98 13.06 9.05
N ASN A 152 7.48 14.22 9.48
CA ASN A 152 6.76 15.10 10.40
C ASN A 152 5.85 16.10 9.67
N GLY A 153 6.21 16.49 8.45
CA GLY A 153 5.45 17.45 7.68
C GLY A 153 6.27 18.11 6.58
N TYR A 154 5.70 19.11 5.94
CA TYR A 154 6.35 19.85 4.87
C TYR A 154 5.99 21.34 4.87
N ILE A 155 6.81 22.15 4.20
CA ILE A 155 6.54 23.55 3.89
C ILE A 155 6.61 23.73 2.37
N PRO A 156 5.50 24.10 1.69
CA PRO A 156 5.53 24.42 0.27
C PRO A 156 6.37 25.68 0.03
N GLN A 157 7.13 25.70 -1.06
CA GLN A 157 7.98 26.81 -1.46
C GLN A 157 7.39 27.54 -2.68
N ASP A 158 7.67 28.83 -2.83
CA ASP A 158 7.14 29.68 -3.92
C ASP A 158 7.55 29.19 -5.32
N ASN A 159 8.64 28.43 -5.43
CA ASN A 159 9.14 27.87 -6.68
C ASN A 159 8.51 26.53 -7.06
N GLY A 160 7.51 26.05 -6.29
CA GLY A 160 6.83 24.76 -6.50
C GLY A 160 7.57 23.55 -5.94
N SER A 161 8.68 23.76 -5.21
CA SER A 161 9.32 22.70 -4.42
C SER A 161 8.71 22.61 -3.01
N PHE A 162 9.08 21.57 -2.27
CA PHE A 162 8.64 21.34 -0.90
C PHE A 162 9.86 21.14 0.01
N ASP A 163 9.87 21.77 1.17
CA ASP A 163 10.79 21.43 2.22
C ASP A 163 10.12 20.38 3.11
N VAL A 164 10.59 19.13 3.05
CA VAL A 164 10.04 17.99 3.80
C VAL A 164 10.91 17.70 4.99
N TYR A 165 10.31 17.44 6.15
CA TYR A 165 10.99 17.21 7.42
C TYR A 165 10.80 15.78 7.88
N ILE A 166 11.91 15.04 8.04
CA ILE A 166 11.95 13.64 8.45
C ILE A 166 12.72 13.53 9.76
N GLN A 167 12.14 12.90 10.75
CA GLN A 167 12.75 12.68 12.06
C GLN A 167 13.37 11.29 12.13
N GLU A 168 14.55 11.21 12.75
CA GLU A 168 15.26 9.97 13.07
C GLU A 168 14.82 9.45 14.44
N GLY A 169 14.72 8.16 14.59
CA GLY A 169 14.45 7.49 15.85
C GLY A 169 15.35 6.28 16.07
N ASP A 170 15.01 5.45 17.05
CA ASP A 170 15.66 4.18 17.36
C ASP A 170 14.64 3.22 17.96
N PHE A 171 14.96 1.93 17.97
CA PHE A 171 14.21 0.90 18.67
C PHE A 171 14.94 0.57 19.98
N ILE A 172 14.26 0.74 21.10
CA ILE A 172 14.75 0.30 22.40
C ILE A 172 14.06 -1.01 22.76
N GLU A 173 14.85 -2.05 22.99
CA GLU A 173 14.36 -3.35 23.45
C GLU A 173 14.12 -3.29 24.96
N ASP A 174 12.88 -3.55 25.40
CA ASP A 174 12.52 -3.73 26.80
C ASP A 174 11.91 -5.13 26.98
N GLY A 175 12.81 -6.12 27.10
CA GLY A 175 12.45 -7.51 27.29
C GLY A 175 11.87 -8.17 26.03
N GLU A 176 10.55 -8.30 25.93
CA GLU A 176 9.87 -8.93 24.77
C GLU A 176 9.26 -7.92 23.79
N THR A 177 9.37 -6.63 24.10
CA THR A 177 8.77 -5.55 23.30
C THR A 177 9.82 -4.58 22.79
N TYR A 178 9.56 -3.97 21.65
CA TYR A 178 10.34 -2.88 21.10
C TYR A 178 9.57 -1.59 21.26
N GLU A 179 10.21 -0.52 21.78
CA GLU A 179 9.66 0.81 21.87
C GLU A 179 10.41 1.73 20.89
N GLU A 180 9.67 2.50 20.09
CA GLU A 180 10.24 3.53 19.23
C GLU A 180 10.55 4.78 20.05
N VAL A 181 11.79 5.25 19.99
CA VAL A 181 12.24 6.48 20.60
C VAL A 181 12.67 7.46 19.53
N TRP A 182 12.15 8.68 19.59
CA TRP A 182 12.38 9.71 18.58
C TRP A 182 13.40 10.72 19.08
N TYR A 183 14.43 11.02 18.25
CA TYR A 183 15.49 11.97 18.55
C TYR A 183 15.15 13.38 18.10
N ASP A 184 15.72 14.39 18.74
CA ASP A 184 15.72 15.78 18.25
C ASP A 184 16.73 15.92 17.10
N LYS A 185 16.55 15.11 16.06
CA LYS A 185 17.36 15.08 14.86
C LYS A 185 16.45 14.93 13.65
N TYR A 186 16.48 15.96 12.83
CA TYR A 186 15.59 16.08 11.68
C TYR A 186 16.39 16.25 10.40
N TYR A 187 15.92 15.66 9.33
CA TYR A 187 16.42 15.87 7.99
C TYR A 187 15.41 16.74 7.25
N LYS A 188 15.88 17.92 6.82
CA LYS A 188 15.13 18.80 5.92
C LYS A 188 15.57 18.52 4.50
N LEU A 189 14.66 17.97 3.69
CA LEU A 189 14.87 17.73 2.28
C LEU A 189 14.10 18.76 1.46
N ASN A 190 14.79 19.49 0.56
CA ASN A 190 14.08 20.24 -0.47
C ASN A 190 13.84 19.32 -1.64
N VAL A 191 12.57 19.11 -2.00
CA VAL A 191 12.17 18.19 -3.05
C VAL A 191 11.34 18.87 -4.12
N SER A 192 11.44 18.38 -5.33
CA SER A 192 10.58 18.75 -6.47
C SER A 192 10.08 17.50 -7.17
N PHE A 193 8.94 17.61 -7.82
CA PHE A 193 8.35 16.53 -8.57
C PHE A 193 8.57 16.75 -10.07
N ASP A 194 8.97 15.68 -10.74
CA ASP A 194 9.04 15.59 -12.19
C ASP A 194 8.07 14.48 -12.61
N ASP A 195 6.90 14.84 -13.10
CA ASP A 195 5.77 13.94 -13.38
C ASP A 195 5.53 12.99 -12.16
N VAL A 196 6.04 11.76 -12.27
CA VAL A 196 5.90 10.71 -11.26
C VAL A 196 7.10 10.58 -10.32
N LEU A 197 8.25 11.22 -10.64
CA LEU A 197 9.48 11.10 -9.86
C LEU A 197 9.57 12.15 -8.76
N THR A 198 10.20 11.77 -7.65
CA THR A 198 10.57 12.66 -6.55
C THR A 198 12.06 12.94 -6.59
N ARG A 199 12.44 14.18 -6.95
CA ARG A 199 13.82 14.64 -7.00
C ARG A 199 14.18 15.37 -5.72
N VAL A 200 15.24 14.92 -5.06
CA VAL A 200 15.81 15.62 -3.89
C VAL A 200 16.85 16.65 -4.36
N ASN A 201 16.59 17.92 -4.11
CA ASN A 201 17.45 19.04 -4.51
C ASN A 201 18.53 19.31 -3.45
N SER A 202 18.21 19.11 -2.18
CA SER A 202 19.16 19.25 -1.04
C SER A 202 18.65 18.51 0.18
N CYS A 203 19.59 18.14 1.07
CA CYS A 203 19.30 17.58 2.38
C CYS A 203 20.17 18.26 3.44
N VAL A 204 19.59 18.69 4.55
CA VAL A 204 20.27 19.36 5.66
C VAL A 204 19.77 18.76 6.98
N VAL A 205 20.68 18.53 7.93
CA VAL A 205 20.32 18.08 9.28
C VAL A 205 20.02 19.28 10.17
N LEU A 206 18.95 19.18 10.94
CA LEU A 206 18.46 20.19 11.88
C LEU A 206 18.28 19.55 13.27
N GLU A 207 18.36 20.39 14.32
CA GLU A 207 18.10 19.98 15.72
C GLU A 207 16.66 20.33 16.16
N GLU A 208 15.95 21.14 15.38
CA GLU A 208 14.58 21.58 15.70
C GLU A 208 13.71 21.63 14.44
N LEU A 209 12.43 21.34 14.59
CA LEU A 209 11.43 21.55 13.54
C LEU A 209 11.05 23.04 13.44
N PRO A 210 10.71 23.55 12.26
CA PRO A 210 10.18 24.90 12.13
C PRO A 210 8.82 25.00 12.86
N SER A 211 8.65 26.09 13.62
CA SER A 211 7.40 26.36 14.36
C SER A 211 6.33 27.05 13.51
N GLU A 212 6.69 27.57 12.33
CA GLU A 212 5.78 28.33 11.48
C GLU A 212 5.63 27.69 10.10
N ASN A 213 4.40 27.71 9.58
CA ASN A 213 4.04 27.26 8.23
C ASN A 213 4.24 25.76 7.94
N LEU A 214 4.57 24.94 8.95
CA LEU A 214 4.67 23.51 8.78
C LEU A 214 3.26 22.91 8.58
N VAL A 215 3.05 22.24 7.45
CA VAL A 215 1.91 21.36 7.24
C VAL A 215 2.30 20.02 7.85
N ALA A 216 1.84 19.76 9.06
CA ALA A 216 2.17 18.54 9.78
C ALA A 216 1.52 17.32 9.11
N LYS A 217 2.21 16.18 9.16
CA LYS A 217 1.59 14.90 8.77
C LYS A 217 0.42 14.64 9.74
N PRO A 218 -0.77 14.32 9.23
CA PRO A 218 -1.89 14.00 10.09
C PRO A 218 -1.57 12.81 10.99
N GLU A 219 -1.93 12.91 12.26
CA GLU A 219 -1.83 11.81 13.22
C GLU A 219 -3.22 11.22 13.43
N TYR A 220 -3.29 9.89 13.44
CA TYR A 220 -4.53 9.14 13.65
C TYR A 220 -4.39 8.26 14.88
N THR A 221 -5.50 7.99 15.54
CA THR A 221 -5.57 7.00 16.61
C THR A 221 -6.43 5.82 16.15
N TYR A 222 -6.06 4.62 16.56
CA TYR A 222 -6.70 3.38 16.11
C TYR A 222 -7.23 2.58 17.28
N ASP A 223 -8.42 2.00 17.11
CA ASP A 223 -9.05 1.07 18.04
C ASP A 223 -9.63 -0.08 17.21
N CYS A 224 -8.76 -1.01 16.81
CA CYS A 224 -9.09 -2.16 15.99
C CYS A 224 -9.07 -3.43 16.85
N GLU A 225 -9.99 -4.35 16.62
CA GLU A 225 -9.96 -5.68 17.21
C GLU A 225 -8.83 -6.51 16.55
N ASP A 226 -8.19 -7.39 17.33
CA ASP A 226 -6.95 -8.09 16.93
C ASP A 226 -7.06 -8.92 15.65
N ASP A 227 -8.26 -9.38 15.32
CA ASP A 227 -8.56 -10.14 14.09
C ASP A 227 -9.07 -9.27 12.93
N ILE A 228 -9.11 -7.94 13.11
CA ILE A 228 -9.48 -6.95 12.09
C ILE A 228 -8.44 -5.83 12.08
N VAL A 229 -7.16 -6.19 11.98
CA VAL A 229 -6.10 -5.17 12.03
C VAL A 229 -6.07 -4.40 10.71
N LEU A 230 -6.15 -3.09 10.82
CA LEU A 230 -5.88 -2.15 9.73
C LEU A 230 -4.43 -1.71 9.82
N ASN A 231 -3.70 -1.78 8.73
CA ASN A 231 -2.36 -1.20 8.70
C ASN A 231 -2.46 0.32 8.68
N ALA A 232 -1.85 0.93 9.68
CA ALA A 232 -1.97 2.32 10.04
C ALA A 232 -0.87 3.22 9.46
N ASP A 233 0.11 2.66 8.76
CA ASP A 233 1.29 3.41 8.28
C ASP A 233 0.99 4.33 7.10
N MET A 234 -0.23 4.30 6.58
CA MET A 234 -0.63 5.10 5.43
C MET A 234 -1.25 6.43 5.86
N THR A 235 -0.91 7.49 5.15
CA THR A 235 -1.64 8.75 5.26
C THR A 235 -3.03 8.56 4.68
N LEU A 236 -4.03 8.72 5.53
CA LEU A 236 -5.44 8.58 5.15
C LEU A 236 -6.05 9.95 4.85
N PRO A 237 -7.09 10.04 4.01
CA PRO A 237 -7.76 11.29 3.66
C PRO A 237 -8.71 11.77 4.76
N PHE A 238 -8.18 11.87 5.98
CA PHE A 238 -8.88 12.38 7.16
C PHE A 238 -8.16 13.56 7.78
N PRO A 239 -8.90 14.46 8.47
CA PRO A 239 -8.29 15.50 9.28
C PRO A 239 -7.43 14.93 10.40
N ASP A 240 -6.40 15.70 10.79
CA ASP A 240 -5.58 15.41 11.96
C ASP A 240 -6.40 15.17 13.23
N GLY A 241 -5.98 14.21 14.05
CA GLY A 241 -6.69 13.80 15.27
C GLY A 241 -7.91 12.91 15.04
N THR A 242 -8.12 12.40 13.82
CA THR A 242 -9.19 11.44 13.55
C THR A 242 -8.92 10.13 14.28
N HIS A 243 -9.96 9.61 14.94
CA HIS A 243 -9.95 8.29 15.56
C HIS A 243 -10.62 7.28 14.63
N ILE A 244 -9.91 6.22 14.26
CA ILE A 244 -10.37 5.16 13.38
C ILE A 244 -10.59 3.90 14.21
N SER A 245 -11.73 3.27 14.05
CA SER A 245 -12.02 2.00 14.71
C SER A 245 -12.52 0.96 13.70
N ALA A 246 -12.12 -0.29 13.91
CA ALA A 246 -12.61 -1.45 13.19
C ALA A 246 -13.00 -2.52 14.23
N LYS A 247 -14.29 -2.80 14.32
CA LYS A 247 -14.84 -3.71 15.34
C LYS A 247 -15.86 -4.66 14.75
N HIS A 248 -16.01 -5.81 15.37
CA HIS A 248 -17.08 -6.73 15.01
C HIS A 248 -18.44 -6.02 15.08
N ALA A 249 -19.23 -6.23 14.03
CA ALA A 249 -20.58 -5.67 13.96
C ALA A 249 -21.51 -6.32 15.00
N SER A 250 -22.58 -5.61 15.35
CA SER A 250 -23.59 -6.13 16.28
C SER A 250 -24.26 -7.41 15.75
N ASP A 251 -24.79 -8.24 16.67
CA ASP A 251 -25.51 -9.46 16.32
C ASP A 251 -26.67 -9.22 15.32
N GLU A 252 -27.31 -8.05 15.39
CA GLU A 252 -28.38 -7.66 14.46
C GLU A 252 -27.84 -7.44 13.05
N VAL A 253 -26.73 -6.76 12.92
CA VAL A 253 -26.04 -6.54 11.62
C VAL A 253 -25.49 -7.84 11.07
N VAL A 254 -24.90 -8.68 11.91
CA VAL A 254 -24.45 -10.03 11.53
C VAL A 254 -25.61 -10.88 11.01
N ALA A 255 -26.78 -10.83 11.66
CA ALA A 255 -27.97 -11.55 11.20
C ALA A 255 -28.48 -11.02 9.86
N ALA A 256 -28.44 -9.71 9.64
CA ALA A 256 -28.79 -9.09 8.36
C ALA A 256 -27.81 -9.52 7.24
N ALA A 257 -26.51 -9.50 7.52
CA ALA A 257 -25.47 -9.96 6.60
C ALA A 257 -25.65 -11.44 6.22
N LYS A 258 -25.87 -12.31 7.20
CA LYS A 258 -26.16 -13.73 6.98
C LYS A 258 -27.39 -13.94 6.11
N LYS A 259 -28.43 -13.12 6.29
CA LYS A 259 -29.63 -13.20 5.45
C LYS A 259 -29.36 -12.72 4.02
N ALA A 260 -28.61 -11.65 3.85
CA ALA A 260 -28.26 -11.11 2.54
C ALA A 260 -27.37 -12.07 1.74
N LEU A 261 -26.46 -12.75 2.42
CA LEU A 261 -25.50 -13.70 1.83
C LEU A 261 -25.92 -15.18 1.91
N ALA A 262 -27.17 -15.48 2.27
CA ALA A 262 -27.60 -16.83 2.64
C ALA A 262 -27.33 -17.91 1.57
N ASN A 263 -27.21 -17.52 0.30
CA ASN A 263 -26.89 -18.42 -0.82
C ASN A 263 -25.54 -18.12 -1.48
N THR A 264 -24.79 -17.14 -0.96
CA THR A 264 -23.56 -16.63 -1.61
C THR A 264 -22.32 -16.96 -0.80
N ALA A 265 -22.40 -16.82 0.53
CA ALA A 265 -21.26 -17.02 1.41
C ALA A 265 -21.25 -18.40 2.07
N GLY A 266 -20.06 -18.89 2.36
CA GLY A 266 -19.83 -20.06 3.21
C GLY A 266 -20.33 -19.84 4.65
N PRO A 267 -20.23 -20.87 5.51
CA PRO A 267 -20.71 -20.81 6.90
C PRO A 267 -19.93 -19.79 7.74
N ASN A 268 -18.68 -19.58 7.39
CA ASN A 268 -17.79 -18.68 8.08
C ASN A 268 -17.84 -17.30 7.41
N MET A 269 -18.12 -16.29 8.20
CA MET A 269 -18.03 -14.88 7.78
C MET A 269 -17.63 -14.01 8.97
N VAL A 270 -16.91 -12.96 8.69
CA VAL A 270 -16.58 -11.92 9.66
C VAL A 270 -17.23 -10.63 9.19
N VAL A 271 -18.12 -10.08 10.02
CA VAL A 271 -18.85 -8.83 9.77
C VAL A 271 -18.29 -7.80 10.72
N PHE A 272 -17.82 -6.68 10.17
CA PHE A 272 -17.16 -5.65 10.94
C PHE A 272 -17.55 -4.25 10.46
N ASP A 273 -17.54 -3.30 11.38
CA ASP A 273 -17.80 -1.89 11.14
C ASP A 273 -16.49 -1.13 11.17
N ILE A 274 -16.18 -0.39 10.10
CA ILE A 274 -15.11 0.59 10.12
C ILE A 274 -15.74 1.96 10.30
N THR A 275 -15.25 2.71 11.28
CA THR A 275 -15.71 4.08 11.54
C THR A 275 -14.53 5.01 11.74
N ALA A 276 -14.69 6.25 11.31
CA ALA A 276 -13.78 7.34 11.64
C ALA A 276 -14.54 8.43 12.40
N THR A 277 -13.97 8.93 13.47
CA THR A 277 -14.57 10.00 14.27
C THR A 277 -13.58 11.10 14.55
N LEU A 278 -14.03 12.33 14.47
CA LEU A 278 -13.28 13.52 14.86
C LEU A 278 -14.09 14.32 15.87
N ASN A 279 -13.55 14.55 17.06
CA ASN A 279 -14.23 15.22 18.18
C ASN A 279 -15.60 14.58 18.53
N GLY A 280 -15.74 13.27 18.34
CA GLY A 280 -16.96 12.50 18.61
C GLY A 280 -18.01 12.53 17.48
N GLU A 281 -17.75 13.20 16.38
CA GLU A 281 -18.60 13.18 15.19
C GLU A 281 -18.04 12.22 14.14
N VAL A 282 -18.90 11.45 13.47
CA VAL A 282 -18.52 10.55 12.39
C VAL A 282 -18.06 11.36 11.19
N VAL A 283 -16.87 11.01 10.66
CA VAL A 283 -16.32 11.60 9.45
C VAL A 283 -16.12 10.52 8.40
N GLN A 284 -16.11 10.91 7.13
CA GLN A 284 -15.85 10.03 6.00
C GLN A 284 -14.60 10.53 5.27
N PRO A 285 -13.94 9.69 4.48
CA PRO A 285 -12.83 10.14 3.62
C PRO A 285 -13.25 11.34 2.78
N ALA A 286 -12.42 12.37 2.73
CA ALA A 286 -12.79 13.66 2.15
C ALA A 286 -13.09 13.57 0.65
N ASP A 287 -12.31 12.79 -0.10
CA ASP A 287 -12.51 12.50 -1.53
C ASP A 287 -11.67 11.27 -1.93
N GLY A 288 -12.19 10.43 -2.81
CA GLY A 288 -11.45 9.32 -3.38
C GLY A 288 -11.57 8.00 -2.63
N THR A 289 -10.59 7.13 -2.84
CA THR A 289 -10.49 5.80 -2.24
C THR A 289 -9.42 5.76 -1.16
N VAL A 290 -9.68 4.98 -0.12
CA VAL A 290 -8.73 4.67 0.95
C VAL A 290 -8.23 3.26 0.73
N SER A 291 -6.95 3.08 0.52
CA SER A 291 -6.33 1.75 0.47
C SER A 291 -6.05 1.27 1.89
N LEU A 292 -6.66 0.16 2.27
CA LEU A 292 -6.47 -0.45 3.58
C LEU A 292 -5.93 -1.87 3.46
N THR A 293 -5.00 -2.19 4.35
CA THR A 293 -4.51 -3.56 4.55
C THR A 293 -5.27 -4.20 5.70
N PHE A 294 -5.86 -5.35 5.45
CA PHE A 294 -6.59 -6.14 6.43
C PHE A 294 -5.84 -7.44 6.70
N VAL A 295 -5.73 -7.81 7.96
CA VAL A 295 -5.37 -9.18 8.34
C VAL A 295 -6.61 -10.04 8.20
N VAL A 296 -6.49 -11.16 7.49
CA VAL A 296 -7.61 -12.08 7.28
C VAL A 296 -7.69 -13.03 8.46
N PRO A 297 -8.85 -13.13 9.14
CA PRO A 297 -9.04 -14.05 10.24
C PRO A 297 -8.76 -15.51 9.84
N GLU A 298 -8.09 -16.27 10.73
CA GLU A 298 -7.74 -17.69 10.49
C GLU A 298 -8.95 -18.61 10.24
N THR A 299 -10.15 -18.15 10.61
CA THR A 299 -11.42 -18.86 10.36
C THR A 299 -11.86 -18.81 8.91
N LEU A 300 -11.20 -18.02 8.07
CA LEU A 300 -11.51 -17.85 6.66
C LEU A 300 -10.36 -18.41 5.81
N SER A 301 -10.72 -19.13 4.76
CA SER A 301 -9.75 -19.55 3.75
C SER A 301 -9.37 -18.37 2.84
N MET A 302 -8.12 -18.30 2.44
CA MET A 302 -7.70 -17.33 1.41
C MET A 302 -8.24 -17.69 0.02
N ASP A 303 -8.62 -18.96 -0.19
CA ASP A 303 -9.27 -19.42 -1.42
C ASP A 303 -10.74 -19.03 -1.41
N GLY A 304 -11.17 -18.34 -2.48
CA GLY A 304 -12.54 -17.83 -2.58
C GLY A 304 -12.90 -16.71 -1.62
N LEU A 305 -11.88 -16.10 -0.96
CA LEU A 305 -12.09 -14.95 -0.08
C LEU A 305 -12.69 -13.77 -0.86
N LYS A 306 -13.72 -13.17 -0.29
CA LYS A 306 -14.41 -12.00 -0.80
C LYS A 306 -14.63 -10.98 0.29
N LEU A 307 -14.60 -9.71 -0.10
CA LEU A 307 -14.98 -8.58 0.74
C LEU A 307 -16.25 -7.97 0.14
N PHE A 308 -17.29 -7.81 0.95
CA PHE A 308 -18.51 -7.12 0.58
C PHE A 308 -18.73 -5.92 1.50
N HIS A 309 -19.25 -4.86 0.93
CA HIS A 309 -19.91 -3.78 1.66
C HIS A 309 -21.41 -4.09 1.75
N ILE A 310 -22.03 -3.86 2.90
CA ILE A 310 -23.49 -3.93 3.08
C ILE A 310 -24.00 -2.55 3.49
N ASP A 311 -24.99 -2.03 2.74
CA ASP A 311 -25.61 -0.75 3.07
C ASP A 311 -26.76 -0.90 4.09
N SER A 312 -27.32 0.22 4.53
CA SER A 312 -28.45 0.25 5.49
C SER A 312 -29.74 -0.40 4.96
N GLU A 313 -29.85 -0.62 3.67
CA GLU A 313 -30.99 -1.31 3.02
C GLU A 313 -30.73 -2.81 2.87
N GLY A 314 -29.53 -3.28 3.24
CA GLY A 314 -29.08 -4.66 3.11
C GLY A 314 -28.60 -5.04 1.71
N LYS A 315 -28.31 -4.06 0.86
CA LYS A 315 -27.74 -4.27 -0.45
C LYS A 315 -26.26 -4.54 -0.35
N LEU A 316 -25.81 -5.58 -1.03
CA LEU A 316 -24.41 -5.97 -1.09
C LEU A 316 -23.70 -5.36 -2.31
N THR A 317 -22.47 -4.95 -2.10
CA THR A 317 -21.55 -4.54 -3.17
C THR A 317 -20.21 -5.24 -2.95
N GLU A 318 -19.77 -6.04 -3.92
CA GLU A 318 -18.46 -6.70 -3.87
C GLU A 318 -17.36 -5.63 -4.01
N ILE A 319 -16.38 -5.69 -3.11
CA ILE A 319 -15.19 -4.84 -3.12
C ILE A 319 -14.06 -5.66 -3.74
N THR A 320 -13.34 -5.05 -4.68
CA THR A 320 -12.18 -5.69 -5.30
C THR A 320 -11.02 -5.77 -4.31
N LEU A 321 -10.44 -6.96 -4.15
CA LEU A 321 -9.18 -7.14 -3.43
C LEU A 321 -8.03 -6.85 -4.40
N ASN A 322 -7.29 -5.76 -4.16
CA ASN A 322 -6.21 -5.29 -5.04
C ASN A 322 -4.96 -6.16 -4.91
N SER A 323 -4.75 -6.72 -3.72
CA SER A 323 -3.66 -7.67 -3.44
C SER A 323 -4.14 -8.71 -2.44
N VAL A 324 -3.66 -9.93 -2.61
CA VAL A 324 -3.96 -11.07 -1.72
C VAL A 324 -2.65 -11.79 -1.42
N ASN A 325 -2.21 -11.75 -0.17
CA ASN A 325 -1.01 -12.47 0.27
C ASN A 325 -1.43 -13.67 1.11
N LYS A 326 -1.34 -14.87 0.51
CA LYS A 326 -1.74 -16.12 1.14
C LYS A 326 -0.79 -16.59 2.26
N ASP A 327 0.48 -16.21 2.17
CA ASP A 327 1.50 -16.65 3.15
C ASP A 327 1.42 -15.84 4.45
N SER A 328 1.10 -14.55 4.33
CA SER A 328 1.02 -13.62 5.47
C SER A 328 -0.42 -13.31 5.89
N LEU A 329 -1.40 -13.93 5.26
CA LEU A 329 -2.85 -13.82 5.54
C LEU A 329 -3.34 -12.36 5.54
N PHE A 330 -2.91 -11.55 4.60
CA PHE A 330 -3.44 -10.20 4.44
C PHE A 330 -3.97 -9.92 3.05
N VAL A 331 -4.87 -8.96 2.96
CA VAL A 331 -5.42 -8.43 1.71
C VAL A 331 -5.39 -6.92 1.73
N ILE A 332 -5.27 -6.32 0.54
CA ILE A 332 -5.40 -4.89 0.33
C ILE A 332 -6.69 -4.62 -0.45
N ALA A 333 -7.49 -3.70 0.03
CA ALA A 333 -8.70 -3.25 -0.64
C ALA A 333 -8.82 -1.73 -0.62
N GLU A 334 -9.41 -1.16 -1.67
CA GLU A 334 -9.74 0.26 -1.75
C GLU A 334 -11.19 0.48 -1.35
N LEU A 335 -11.39 1.32 -0.32
CA LEU A 335 -12.70 1.69 0.19
C LEU A 335 -13.02 3.14 -0.15
N THR A 336 -14.25 3.41 -0.57
CA THR A 336 -14.72 4.77 -0.86
C THR A 336 -15.38 5.45 0.34
N HIS A 337 -15.68 4.70 1.38
CA HIS A 337 -16.29 5.19 2.63
C HIS A 337 -16.08 4.16 3.73
N PHE A 338 -16.21 4.60 4.97
CA PHE A 338 -16.18 3.72 6.13
C PHE A 338 -17.59 3.36 6.56
N SER A 339 -17.85 2.06 6.73
CA SER A 339 -19.16 1.48 6.95
C SER A 339 -19.05 0.02 7.41
N THR A 340 -20.08 -0.78 7.20
CA THR A 340 -20.09 -2.22 7.48
C THR A 340 -19.56 -3.03 6.31
N TYR A 341 -18.61 -3.92 6.60
CA TYR A 341 -17.96 -4.81 5.65
C TYR A 341 -18.06 -6.26 6.09
N ILE A 342 -17.94 -7.17 5.15
CA ILE A 342 -18.10 -8.60 5.36
C ILE A 342 -17.00 -9.33 4.63
N PHE A 343 -16.10 -10.00 5.37
CA PHE A 343 -15.28 -11.07 4.81
C PHE A 343 -16.01 -12.40 4.83
N CYS A 344 -16.00 -13.11 3.72
CA CYS A 344 -16.54 -14.44 3.62
C CYS A 344 -15.91 -15.22 2.49
N ASN A 345 -16.01 -16.53 2.54
CA ASN A 345 -15.63 -17.40 1.43
C ASN A 345 -16.82 -17.62 0.49
N VAL A 346 -16.55 -17.58 -0.81
CA VAL A 346 -17.53 -17.80 -1.88
C VAL A 346 -17.02 -18.88 -2.81
N GLY A 347 -17.89 -19.81 -3.20
CA GLY A 347 -17.59 -20.82 -4.19
C GLY A 347 -17.17 -22.18 -3.65
N ASP A 348 -16.87 -22.32 -2.37
CA ASP A 348 -16.73 -23.61 -1.70
C ASP A 348 -18.12 -24.22 -1.49
N VAL A 349 -18.64 -24.84 -2.56
CA VAL A 349 -20.00 -25.35 -2.61
C VAL A 349 -20.16 -26.69 -1.88
N ASN A 350 -19.06 -27.36 -1.65
CA ASN A 350 -19.05 -28.64 -0.96
C ASN A 350 -18.61 -28.55 0.51
N CYS A 351 -18.18 -27.39 0.98
CA CYS A 351 -17.68 -27.09 2.33
C CYS A 351 -16.51 -27.98 2.76
N ASP A 352 -15.53 -28.17 1.90
CA ASP A 352 -14.30 -28.88 2.25
C ASP A 352 -13.09 -27.92 2.45
N ASP A 353 -13.35 -26.63 2.59
CA ASP A 353 -12.38 -25.52 2.75
C ASP A 353 -11.40 -25.37 1.58
N SER A 354 -11.76 -25.90 0.41
CA SER A 354 -10.97 -25.81 -0.80
C SER A 354 -11.82 -25.32 -1.97
N LEU A 355 -11.29 -24.42 -2.78
CA LEU A 355 -11.96 -23.95 -3.99
C LEU A 355 -11.39 -24.69 -5.21
N ASP A 356 -12.07 -25.75 -5.66
CA ASP A 356 -11.58 -26.58 -6.77
C ASP A 356 -12.69 -27.14 -7.68
N THR A 357 -12.31 -28.06 -8.56
CA THR A 357 -13.24 -28.67 -9.49
C THR A 357 -14.34 -29.54 -8.84
N ARG A 358 -14.18 -29.92 -7.56
CA ARG A 358 -15.20 -30.66 -6.80
C ARG A 358 -16.41 -29.78 -6.53
N ASP A 359 -16.19 -28.49 -6.28
CA ASP A 359 -17.25 -27.49 -6.11
C ASP A 359 -18.03 -27.30 -7.39
N LEU A 360 -17.30 -27.19 -8.51
CA LEU A 360 -17.92 -27.07 -9.83
C LEU A 360 -18.84 -28.25 -10.12
N VAL A 361 -18.38 -29.47 -9.86
CA VAL A 361 -19.20 -30.69 -10.05
C VAL A 361 -20.40 -30.69 -9.10
N ARG A 362 -20.22 -30.20 -7.86
CA ARG A 362 -21.34 -30.13 -6.90
C ARG A 362 -22.39 -29.11 -7.35
N LEU A 363 -21.98 -27.93 -7.78
CA LEU A 363 -22.86 -26.88 -8.30
C LEU A 363 -23.59 -27.35 -9.59
N MET A 364 -22.87 -27.99 -10.52
CA MET A 364 -23.48 -28.57 -11.71
C MET A 364 -24.61 -29.59 -11.38
N LYS A 365 -24.39 -30.45 -10.40
CA LYS A 365 -25.41 -31.41 -9.95
C LYS A 365 -26.61 -30.72 -9.34
N TYR A 366 -26.39 -29.67 -8.56
CA TYR A 366 -27.48 -28.89 -7.98
C TYR A 366 -28.36 -28.20 -9.03
N ILE A 367 -27.75 -27.59 -10.05
CA ILE A 367 -28.48 -26.91 -11.12
C ILE A 367 -29.21 -27.89 -12.05
N ALA A 368 -28.62 -29.06 -12.28
CA ALA A 368 -29.13 -30.02 -13.26
C ALA A 368 -30.22 -30.98 -12.72
N VAL A 369 -30.28 -31.17 -11.40
CA VAL A 369 -31.12 -32.22 -10.80
C VAL A 369 -31.97 -31.64 -9.66
N ASP A 370 -33.26 -31.51 -9.89
CA ASP A 370 -34.21 -31.13 -8.82
C ASP A 370 -34.11 -32.10 -7.63
N GLY A 371 -33.90 -31.53 -6.42
CA GLY A 371 -33.87 -32.30 -5.17
C GLY A 371 -32.49 -32.80 -4.73
N VAL A 372 -31.42 -32.48 -5.44
CA VAL A 372 -30.06 -32.57 -4.87
C VAL A 372 -29.89 -31.42 -3.91
N GLY A 373 -30.06 -31.68 -2.60
CA GLY A 373 -29.77 -30.69 -1.56
C GLY A 373 -28.32 -30.31 -1.63
N ILE A 374 -28.02 -29.02 -1.62
CA ILE A 374 -26.74 -28.52 -1.20
C ILE A 374 -26.88 -28.32 0.31
N GLU A 375 -26.19 -29.12 1.09
CA GLU A 375 -26.01 -28.86 2.54
C GLU A 375 -25.08 -27.68 2.75
N ALA A 376 -24.52 -27.17 1.68
CA ALA A 376 -23.48 -26.18 1.66
C ALA A 376 -23.95 -24.85 1.13
N PHE A 377 -23.36 -23.89 1.60
CA PHE A 377 -23.52 -22.47 1.40
C PHE A 377 -22.69 -22.03 0.21
N SER A 378 -23.25 -21.20 -0.62
CA SER A 378 -22.71 -20.42 -1.73
C SER A 378 -22.88 -21.00 -3.13
N PRO A 379 -24.07 -21.54 -3.49
CA PRO A 379 -24.36 -21.86 -4.88
C PRO A 379 -24.54 -20.61 -5.77
N ASP A 380 -24.90 -19.46 -5.19
CA ASP A 380 -25.03 -18.17 -5.87
C ASP A 380 -23.68 -17.46 -5.84
N VAL A 381 -22.77 -17.95 -6.69
CA VAL A 381 -21.35 -17.54 -6.72
C VAL A 381 -21.16 -16.11 -7.25
N ASN A 382 -22.13 -15.61 -8.01
CA ASN A 382 -22.09 -14.25 -8.57
C ASN A 382 -22.89 -13.22 -7.77
N ALA A 383 -23.58 -13.66 -6.70
CA ALA A 383 -24.40 -12.83 -5.81
C ALA A 383 -25.55 -12.08 -6.52
N ASP A 384 -26.12 -12.65 -7.60
CA ASP A 384 -27.26 -12.04 -8.30
C ASP A 384 -28.64 -12.46 -7.75
N GLY A 385 -28.64 -13.31 -6.72
CA GLY A 385 -29.85 -13.84 -6.07
C GLY A 385 -30.47 -15.04 -6.75
N THR A 386 -29.86 -15.58 -7.83
CA THR A 386 -30.35 -16.72 -8.57
C THR A 386 -29.27 -17.75 -8.86
N VAL A 387 -29.50 -19.01 -8.51
CA VAL A 387 -28.53 -20.08 -8.78
C VAL A 387 -28.76 -20.67 -10.17
N ASN A 388 -27.85 -20.43 -11.09
CA ASN A 388 -27.95 -20.85 -12.48
C ASN A 388 -26.59 -21.07 -13.15
N THR A 389 -26.55 -21.19 -14.47
CA THR A 389 -25.30 -21.41 -15.20
C THR A 389 -24.31 -20.23 -15.15
N ALA A 390 -24.76 -19.05 -14.79
CA ALA A 390 -23.86 -17.91 -14.62
C ALA A 390 -22.91 -18.13 -13.41
N ASP A 391 -23.42 -18.78 -12.35
CA ASP A 391 -22.61 -19.17 -11.19
C ASP A 391 -21.54 -20.19 -11.55
N LEU A 392 -21.87 -21.18 -12.41
CA LEU A 392 -20.87 -22.12 -12.92
C LEU A 392 -19.74 -21.40 -13.66
N VAL A 393 -20.08 -20.42 -14.50
CA VAL A 393 -19.09 -19.63 -15.25
C VAL A 393 -18.22 -18.80 -14.29
N ARG A 394 -18.82 -18.21 -13.25
CA ARG A 394 -18.11 -17.46 -12.24
C ARG A 394 -17.16 -18.36 -11.46
N LEU A 395 -17.66 -19.50 -10.98
CA LEU A 395 -16.86 -20.48 -10.24
C LEU A 395 -15.70 -21.03 -11.07
N MET A 396 -15.92 -21.36 -12.34
CA MET A 396 -14.85 -21.77 -13.25
C MET A 396 -13.74 -20.72 -13.37
N LYS A 397 -14.11 -19.43 -13.47
CA LYS A 397 -13.13 -18.35 -13.51
C LYS A 397 -12.34 -18.26 -12.23
N MET A 398 -12.99 -18.36 -11.08
CA MET A 398 -12.32 -18.31 -9.77
C MET A 398 -11.30 -19.45 -9.63
N ILE A 399 -11.67 -20.68 -9.97
CA ILE A 399 -10.79 -21.85 -9.94
C ILE A 399 -9.61 -21.73 -10.93
N SER A 400 -9.79 -21.03 -12.05
CA SER A 400 -8.75 -20.90 -13.08
C SER A 400 -7.71 -19.82 -12.78
N VAL A 401 -7.97 -18.93 -11.84
CA VAL A 401 -7.10 -17.79 -11.46
C VAL A 401 -6.40 -18.03 -10.12
N GLY A 402 -6.94 -18.91 -9.27
CA GLY A 402 -6.33 -19.35 -8.01
C GLY A 402 -5.27 -20.38 -8.23
#